data_227635214e952b7dc2a2bc50999cbd59
#
_entry.id   227635214e952b7dc2a2bc50999cbd59
#
_cell.length_a   1.000
_cell.length_b   1.000
_cell.length_c   1.000
_cell.angle_alpha   90.00
_cell.angle_beta   90.00
_cell.angle_gamma   90.00
#
_symmetry.space_group_name_H-M   'P 1'
#
loop_
_entity.id
_entity.type
_entity.pdbx_description
1 polymer ?
#
loop_
_entity_poly.entity_id
_entity_poly.type
_entity_poly.pdbx_seq_one_letter_code
_entity_poly.pdbx_strand_id
1 'polypeptide(L)'
;QGTKPGMGGHLPGEKVTPEIAAIRNKPLGKDVISPSKFEDIRSKEDLRDLVTQLRLASDGRPIGIKIAAGRIEKDLEYCVFAEPDFITIDGRGGATGASPKLVRDSTSVPTVFALSRARKYLDEAGADIDL
;
A
#
# COMPACT_ATOMS: atom_id res chain seq x y z
N GLN A 1 5.22 1.85 0.44
CA GLN A 1 3.96 1.89 1.18
C GLN A 1 2.99 0.89 0.58
N GLY A 2 2.18 0.25 1.40
CA GLY A 2 1.22 -0.74 0.95
C GLY A 2 -0.07 -0.14 0.40
N THR A 3 -1.07 -0.98 0.21
CA THR A 3 -2.42 -0.64 -0.25
C THR A 3 -3.15 0.16 0.84
N LYS A 4 -2.77 1.39 1.01
CA LYS A 4 -3.34 2.34 1.98
C LYS A 4 -2.88 3.75 1.62
N PRO A 5 -3.57 4.79 2.07
CA PRO A 5 -3.10 6.16 1.89
C PRO A 5 -1.77 6.46 2.61
N GLY A 6 -1.23 5.50 3.30
CA GLY A 6 0.10 5.52 3.89
C GLY A 6 0.17 6.21 5.24
N MET A 7 0.73 5.49 6.19
CA MET A 7 1.16 6.05 7.47
C MET A 7 2.65 6.41 7.42
N GLY A 8 3.16 6.66 6.22
CA GLY A 8 4.58 6.83 5.97
C GLY A 8 5.08 8.25 6.08
N GLY A 9 4.20 9.24 6.10
CA GLY A 9 4.63 10.62 6.13
C GLY A 9 3.66 11.52 6.87
N HIS A 10 4.16 12.17 7.89
CA HIS A 10 3.48 13.30 8.51
C HIS A 10 4.16 14.58 8.05
N LEU A 11 3.39 15.56 7.63
CA LEU A 11 3.90 16.89 7.33
C LEU A 11 3.41 17.82 8.44
N PRO A 12 4.31 18.31 9.32
CA PRO A 12 3.95 19.24 10.37
C PRO A 12 3.35 20.53 9.79
N GLY A 13 2.36 21.09 10.46
CA GLY A 13 1.64 22.27 10.01
C GLY A 13 2.56 23.48 9.74
N GLU A 14 3.62 23.64 10.53
CA GLU A 14 4.64 24.67 10.33
C GLU A 14 5.35 24.60 8.97
N LYS A 15 5.37 23.43 8.34
CA LYS A 15 5.93 23.19 6.99
C LYS A 15 4.88 23.27 5.88
N VAL A 16 3.62 23.45 6.22
CA VAL A 16 2.53 23.60 5.25
C VAL A 16 2.44 25.08 4.87
N THR A 17 3.31 25.49 3.95
CA THR A 17 3.30 26.84 3.35
C THR A 17 2.08 27.04 2.45
N PRO A 18 1.73 28.28 2.06
CA PRO A 18 0.65 28.54 1.11
C PRO A 18 0.78 27.73 -0.20
N GLU A 19 1.99 27.63 -0.72
CA GLU A 19 2.30 26.87 -1.93
C GLU A 19 2.03 25.37 -1.73
N ILE A 20 2.53 24.78 -0.64
CA ILE A 20 2.31 23.36 -0.32
C ILE A 20 0.84 23.08 -0.06
N ALA A 21 0.14 23.99 0.64
CA ALA A 21 -1.29 23.88 0.89
C ALA A 21 -2.08 23.83 -0.42
N ALA A 22 -1.76 24.69 -1.37
CA ALA A 22 -2.40 24.73 -2.69
C ALA A 22 -2.12 23.45 -3.50
N ILE A 23 -0.84 23.04 -3.63
CA ILE A 23 -0.43 21.87 -4.41
C ILE A 23 -1.04 20.58 -3.83
N ARG A 24 -1.08 20.46 -2.51
CA ARG A 24 -1.57 19.22 -1.83
C ARG A 24 -3.06 19.27 -1.48
N ASN A 25 -3.74 20.35 -1.78
CA ASN A 25 -5.13 20.58 -1.39
C ASN A 25 -5.37 20.31 0.11
N LYS A 26 -4.56 20.95 0.96
CA LYS A 26 -4.61 20.80 2.42
C LYS A 26 -4.73 22.15 3.11
N PRO A 27 -5.34 22.22 4.30
CA PRO A 27 -5.43 23.46 5.05
C PRO A 27 -4.06 24.02 5.41
N LEU A 28 -3.88 25.32 5.18
CA LEU A 28 -2.65 26.06 5.54
C LEU A 28 -2.35 25.93 7.04
N GLY A 29 -1.10 25.67 7.37
CA GLY A 29 -0.61 25.67 8.75
C GLY A 29 -1.13 24.51 9.62
N LYS A 30 -1.81 23.51 9.04
CA LYS A 30 -2.29 22.33 9.76
C LYS A 30 -1.46 21.10 9.43
N ASP A 31 -1.29 20.24 10.42
CA ASP A 31 -0.62 18.95 10.22
C ASP A 31 -1.35 18.12 9.15
N VAL A 32 -0.57 17.54 8.25
CA VAL A 32 -1.07 16.56 7.27
C VAL A 32 -0.69 15.17 7.75
N ILE A 33 -1.66 14.45 8.28
CA ILE A 33 -1.48 13.09 8.79
C ILE A 33 -2.00 12.10 7.75
N SER A 34 -1.12 11.18 7.33
CA SER A 34 -1.51 10.11 6.42
C SER A 34 -2.37 9.08 7.15
N PRO A 35 -3.55 8.73 6.63
CA PRO A 35 -4.38 7.69 7.23
C PRO A 35 -3.74 6.31 7.12
N SER A 36 -4.12 5.40 8.02
CA SER A 36 -3.57 4.03 8.09
C SER A 36 -4.23 3.05 7.12
N LYS A 37 -5.37 3.40 6.57
CA LYS A 37 -6.17 2.55 5.67
C LYS A 37 -7.02 3.40 4.74
N PHE A 38 -7.50 2.80 3.66
CA PHE A 38 -8.60 3.37 2.88
C PHE A 38 -9.90 3.23 3.67
N GLU A 39 -10.72 4.26 3.68
CA GLU A 39 -12.00 4.25 4.39
C GLU A 39 -13.04 3.38 3.69
N ASP A 40 -12.93 3.29 2.37
CA ASP A 40 -13.89 2.59 1.50
C ASP A 40 -13.56 1.11 1.28
N ILE A 41 -12.35 0.65 1.70
CA ILE A 41 -11.95 -0.76 1.62
C ILE A 41 -12.00 -1.35 3.03
N ARG A 42 -13.05 -2.13 3.32
CA ARG A 42 -13.30 -2.73 4.63
C ARG A 42 -13.24 -4.24 4.60
N SER A 43 -13.34 -4.82 3.42
CA SER A 43 -13.34 -6.26 3.19
C SER A 43 -12.48 -6.62 1.96
N LYS A 44 -12.25 -7.89 1.75
CA LYS A 44 -11.57 -8.38 0.54
C LYS A 44 -12.46 -8.23 -0.71
N GLU A 45 -13.78 -8.25 -0.51
CA GLU A 45 -14.77 -8.01 -1.55
C GLU A 45 -14.68 -6.57 -2.06
N ASP A 46 -14.59 -5.58 -1.16
CA ASP A 46 -14.41 -4.18 -1.55
C ASP A 46 -13.11 -3.98 -2.36
N LEU A 47 -12.04 -4.67 -1.98
CA LEU A 47 -10.77 -4.63 -2.70
C LEU A 47 -10.91 -5.21 -4.12
N ARG A 48 -11.59 -6.35 -4.27
CA ARG A 48 -11.85 -6.96 -5.57
C ARG A 48 -12.72 -6.06 -6.45
N ASP A 49 -13.75 -5.46 -5.86
CA ASP A 49 -14.63 -4.54 -6.58
C ASP A 49 -13.86 -3.32 -7.07
N LEU A 50 -12.95 -2.78 -6.27
CA LEU A 50 -12.07 -1.69 -6.68
C LEU A 50 -11.13 -2.11 -7.83
N VAL A 51 -10.50 -3.28 -7.77
CA VAL A 51 -9.66 -3.81 -8.85
C VAL A 51 -10.47 -3.94 -10.15
N THR A 52 -11.69 -4.46 -10.04
CA THR A 52 -12.61 -4.62 -11.18
C THR A 52 -12.97 -3.26 -11.79
N GLN A 53 -13.33 -2.28 -10.96
CA GLN A 53 -13.66 -0.93 -11.40
C GLN A 53 -12.48 -0.26 -12.11
N LEU A 54 -11.27 -0.39 -11.55
CA LEU A 54 -10.06 0.16 -12.15
C LEU A 54 -9.74 -0.50 -13.49
N ARG A 55 -9.93 -1.82 -13.62
CA ARG A 55 -9.72 -2.55 -14.86
C ARG A 55 -10.70 -2.08 -15.95
N LEU A 56 -11.95 -1.88 -15.59
CA LEU A 56 -12.96 -1.34 -16.51
C LEU A 56 -12.64 0.12 -16.90
N ALA A 57 -12.32 0.96 -15.93
CA ALA A 57 -12.03 2.38 -16.17
C ALA A 57 -10.75 2.61 -16.99
N SER A 58 -9.80 1.68 -16.93
CA SER A 58 -8.54 1.74 -17.66
C SER A 58 -8.57 1.05 -19.03
N ASP A 59 -9.72 0.57 -19.45
CA ASP A 59 -9.87 -0.19 -20.70
C ASP A 59 -8.98 -1.45 -20.73
N GLY A 60 -9.04 -2.24 -19.64
CA GLY A 60 -8.37 -3.54 -19.53
C GLY A 60 -6.87 -3.48 -19.27
N ARG A 61 -6.33 -2.35 -18.80
CA ARG A 61 -4.91 -2.28 -18.41
C ARG A 61 -4.63 -3.12 -17.18
N PRO A 62 -3.39 -3.64 -17.04
CA PRO A 62 -3.00 -4.39 -15.85
C PRO A 62 -3.16 -3.56 -14.56
N ILE A 63 -3.77 -4.16 -13.55
CA ILE A 63 -4.00 -3.55 -12.24
C ILE A 63 -3.10 -4.22 -11.21
N GLY A 64 -2.28 -3.44 -10.53
CA GLY A 64 -1.40 -3.92 -9.48
C GLY A 64 -1.83 -3.49 -8.08
N ILE A 65 -1.52 -4.33 -7.10
CA ILE A 65 -1.68 -4.03 -5.69
C ILE A 65 -0.31 -3.94 -5.03
N LYS A 66 -0.03 -2.86 -4.32
CA LYS A 66 1.20 -2.72 -3.54
C LYS A 66 0.92 -2.92 -2.06
N ILE A 67 1.62 -3.86 -1.42
CA ILE A 67 1.53 -4.13 0.01
C ILE A 67 2.85 -3.89 0.72
N ALA A 68 2.80 -3.57 2.00
CA ALA A 68 3.98 -3.55 2.86
C ALA A 68 4.33 -4.99 3.27
N ALA A 69 5.62 -5.23 3.54
CA ALA A 69 6.11 -6.54 3.98
C ALA A 69 5.82 -6.78 5.48
N GLY A 70 4.56 -6.81 5.84
CA GLY A 70 4.06 -7.07 7.19
C GLY A 70 3.70 -8.55 7.41
N ARG A 71 2.43 -8.86 7.40
CA ARG A 71 1.90 -10.24 7.49
C ARG A 71 1.67 -10.80 6.09
N ILE A 72 2.75 -11.09 5.40
CA ILE A 72 2.81 -11.32 3.96
C ILE A 72 1.75 -12.33 3.48
N GLU A 73 1.68 -13.50 4.08
CA GLU A 73 0.75 -14.56 3.65
C GLU A 73 -0.72 -14.16 3.85
N LYS A 74 -1.03 -13.47 4.96
CA LYS A 74 -2.40 -12.99 5.21
C LYS A 74 -2.78 -11.82 4.29
N ASP A 75 -1.84 -10.94 4.03
CA ASP A 75 -2.07 -9.82 3.11
C ASP A 75 -2.22 -10.32 1.68
N LEU A 76 -1.44 -11.36 1.29
CA LEU A 76 -1.55 -11.99 -0.02
C LEU A 76 -2.88 -12.76 -0.20
N GLU A 77 -3.44 -13.36 0.85
CA GLU A 77 -4.76 -13.97 0.79
C GLU A 77 -5.82 -12.99 0.28
N TYR A 78 -5.79 -11.75 0.79
CA TYR A 78 -6.68 -10.68 0.34
C TYR A 78 -6.38 -10.26 -1.10
N CYS A 79 -5.09 -10.13 -1.43
CA CYS A 79 -4.68 -9.74 -2.77
C CYS A 79 -5.07 -10.78 -3.82
N VAL A 80 -4.81 -12.06 -3.57
CA VAL A 80 -5.19 -13.16 -4.48
C VAL A 80 -6.70 -13.19 -4.70
N PHE A 81 -7.49 -13.01 -3.64
CA PHE A 81 -8.94 -12.91 -3.75
C PHE A 81 -9.42 -11.74 -4.63
N ALA A 82 -8.66 -10.64 -4.64
CA ALA A 82 -8.98 -9.46 -5.44
C ALA A 82 -8.55 -9.59 -6.92
N GLU A 83 -7.81 -10.63 -7.28
CA GLU A 83 -7.41 -10.96 -8.66
C GLU A 83 -6.68 -9.80 -9.40
N PRO A 84 -5.62 -9.21 -8.82
CA PRO A 84 -4.79 -8.25 -9.54
C PRO A 84 -3.92 -8.97 -10.57
N ASP A 85 -3.39 -8.22 -11.53
CA ASP A 85 -2.46 -8.75 -12.52
C ASP A 85 -1.04 -8.89 -11.94
N PHE A 86 -0.66 -8.01 -11.01
CA PHE A 86 0.62 -8.09 -10.31
C PHE A 86 0.56 -7.56 -8.89
N ILE A 87 1.52 -7.98 -8.05
CA ILE A 87 1.65 -7.51 -6.66
C ILE A 87 3.06 -6.96 -6.44
N THR A 88 3.15 -5.78 -5.85
CA THR A 88 4.42 -5.18 -5.44
C THR A 88 4.58 -5.29 -3.92
N ILE A 89 5.69 -5.86 -3.49
CA ILE A 89 6.05 -5.94 -2.06
C ILE A 89 7.01 -4.83 -1.70
N ASP A 90 6.59 -3.93 -0.81
CA ASP A 90 7.43 -2.86 -0.28
C ASP A 90 8.01 -3.27 1.08
N GLY A 91 9.27 -3.66 1.11
CA GLY A 91 9.96 -4.10 2.31
C GLY A 91 10.41 -2.94 3.21
N ARG A 92 11.14 -3.29 4.28
CA ARG A 92 11.68 -2.33 5.26
C ARG A 92 12.45 -1.18 4.63
N GLY A 93 13.21 -1.42 3.56
CA GLY A 93 13.98 -0.39 2.85
C GLY A 93 13.15 0.71 2.22
N GLY A 94 11.84 0.50 2.03
CA GLY A 94 10.90 1.50 1.50
C GLY A 94 10.47 2.55 2.50
N ALA A 95 10.78 2.40 3.79
CA ALA A 95 10.47 3.40 4.79
C ALA A 95 11.34 4.65 4.63
N THR A 96 10.72 5.82 4.70
CA THR A 96 11.41 7.11 4.59
C THR A 96 11.70 7.73 5.95
N GLY A 97 12.54 8.78 5.99
CA GLY A 97 12.79 9.56 7.20
C GLY A 97 11.55 10.25 7.78
N ALA A 98 10.51 10.47 6.96
CA ALA A 98 9.23 11.04 7.40
C ALA A 98 8.32 9.99 8.07
N SER A 99 8.64 8.72 8.01
CA SER A 99 7.88 7.66 8.70
C SER A 99 8.08 7.75 10.20
N PRO A 100 7.02 7.57 11.01
CA PRO A 100 7.18 7.41 12.46
C PRO A 100 8.17 6.29 12.76
N LYS A 101 9.05 6.53 13.74
CA LYS A 101 10.15 5.61 14.08
C LYS A 101 9.67 4.18 14.34
N LEU A 102 8.60 4.03 15.10
CA LEU A 102 8.01 2.71 15.39
C LEU A 102 7.59 1.96 14.12
N VAL A 103 6.94 2.65 13.19
CA VAL A 103 6.51 2.04 11.91
C VAL A 103 7.73 1.64 11.09
N ARG A 104 8.71 2.53 10.95
CA ARG A 104 9.93 2.28 10.16
C ARG A 104 10.74 1.11 10.71
N ASP A 105 10.91 1.03 12.03
CA ASP A 105 11.85 0.12 12.66
C ASP A 105 11.23 -1.26 12.99
N SER A 106 9.88 -1.37 13.08
CA SER A 106 9.24 -2.53 13.70
C SER A 106 8.10 -3.18 12.91
N THR A 107 7.68 -2.65 11.76
CA THR A 107 6.44 -3.13 11.11
C THR A 107 6.65 -3.91 9.81
N SER A 108 7.86 -4.02 9.30
CA SER A 108 8.11 -4.76 8.07
C SER A 108 9.46 -5.47 8.08
N VAL A 109 9.60 -6.45 7.21
CA VAL A 109 10.82 -7.23 7.04
C VAL A 109 11.59 -6.79 5.79
N PRO A 110 12.91 -7.11 5.68
CA PRO A 110 13.67 -6.85 4.48
C PRO A 110 13.03 -7.49 3.25
N THR A 111 13.12 -6.80 2.10
CA THR A 111 12.43 -7.18 0.86
C THR A 111 12.79 -8.58 0.39
N VAL A 112 14.05 -8.99 0.50
CA VAL A 112 14.50 -10.32 0.05
C VAL A 112 13.79 -11.46 0.78
N PHE A 113 13.57 -11.32 2.09
CA PHE A 113 12.81 -12.31 2.86
C PHE A 113 11.32 -12.27 2.54
N ALA A 114 10.80 -11.06 2.32
CA ALA A 114 9.40 -10.88 1.95
C ALA A 114 9.07 -11.52 0.60
N LEU A 115 9.91 -11.30 -0.41
CA LEU A 115 9.72 -11.85 -1.75
C LEU A 115 9.77 -13.38 -1.76
N SER A 116 10.73 -13.98 -1.06
CA SER A 116 10.81 -15.44 -0.94
C SER A 116 9.54 -16.05 -0.35
N ARG A 117 9.02 -15.45 0.72
CA ARG A 117 7.75 -15.90 1.34
C ARG A 117 6.54 -15.67 0.44
N ALA A 118 6.51 -14.51 -0.21
CA ALA A 118 5.41 -14.16 -1.11
C ALA A 118 5.34 -15.10 -2.31
N ARG A 119 6.48 -15.37 -2.96
CA ARG A 119 6.52 -16.30 -4.10
C ARG A 119 6.08 -17.69 -3.70
N LYS A 120 6.60 -18.20 -2.57
CA LYS A 120 6.19 -19.50 -2.05
C LYS A 120 4.68 -19.58 -1.82
N TYR A 121 4.10 -18.55 -1.19
CA TYR A 121 2.65 -18.51 -0.95
C TYR A 121 1.84 -18.52 -2.25
N LEU A 122 2.22 -17.71 -3.24
CA LEU A 122 1.53 -17.65 -4.53
C LEU A 122 1.62 -18.97 -5.29
N ASP A 123 2.77 -19.63 -5.27
CA ASP A 123 2.98 -20.95 -5.89
C ASP A 123 2.10 -22.01 -5.21
N GLU A 124 2.06 -22.05 -3.88
CA GLU A 124 1.21 -22.96 -3.10
C GLU A 124 -0.29 -22.69 -3.31
N ALA A 125 -0.67 -21.45 -3.52
CA ALA A 125 -2.05 -21.03 -3.83
C ALA A 125 -2.43 -21.27 -5.30
N GLY A 126 -1.50 -21.64 -6.16
CA GLY A 126 -1.73 -21.77 -7.61
C GLY A 126 -2.11 -20.45 -8.28
N ALA A 127 -1.69 -19.32 -7.71
CA ALA A 127 -2.03 -17.99 -8.21
C ALA A 127 -1.05 -17.55 -9.30
N ASP A 128 -1.56 -17.32 -10.51
CA ASP A 128 -0.80 -16.77 -11.65
C ASP A 128 -0.77 -15.25 -11.55
N ILE A 129 0.04 -14.75 -10.61
CA ILE A 129 0.18 -13.31 -10.32
C ILE A 129 1.67 -12.97 -10.28
N ASP A 130 2.05 -11.94 -11.01
CA ASP A 130 3.40 -11.40 -11.04
C ASP A 130 3.78 -10.70 -9.71
N LEU A 131 5.10 -10.79 -9.35
CA LEU A 131 5.69 -10.14 -8.16
C LEU A 131 6.79 -9.18 -8.58
#